data_fc9a99e2bf80403c7b80e3da58727857
#
_entry.id   fc9a99e2bf80403c7b80e3da58727857
#
_cell.length_a   1.000
_cell.length_b   1.000
_cell.length_c   1.000
_cell.angle_alpha   90.00
_cell.angle_beta   90.00
_cell.angle_gamma   90.00
#
_symmetry.space_group_name_H-M   'P 1'
#
loop_
_entity.id
_entity.type
_entity.pdbx_description
1 polymer ?
#
loop_
_entity_poly.entity_id
_entity_poly.type
_entity_poly.pdbx_seq_one_letter_code
_entity_poly.pdbx_strand_id
1 'polypeptide(L)'
;TPCASRGVLIAPVSVQDRPSIDQSLSALFDAERTVRRLHDELARQPEDALLATLNEAIAAALRESDEDEAGLRLVRISSLLGELEGAGVVDSLIDVLRSENPEARSHAGEVLEGLAFDRFKEVARGVERALKRLPVGSPALPELPYILVEIPEPGVTKLIGQFLRHGDADAVAAAIEALVQVGDPAAARMIEPLVDDMRTVELDEDGSEGSTELTIGELAEEALEILSGGEDDEDEEPAKGRSLPS
;
A
#
# COMPACT_ATOMS: atom_id res chain seq x y z
N THR A 1 34.20 14.90 47.88
CA THR A 1 33.77 15.96 46.96
C THR A 1 32.49 15.50 46.26
N PRO A 2 31.31 16.08 46.53
CA PRO A 2 30.09 15.67 45.86
C PRO A 2 29.95 16.44 44.55
N CYS A 3 29.68 15.67 43.48
CA CYS A 3 29.34 16.16 42.17
C CYS A 3 27.88 16.70 42.18
N ALA A 4 27.72 17.99 41.98
CA ALA A 4 26.42 18.64 41.90
C ALA A 4 25.86 18.48 40.47
N SER A 5 24.84 17.65 40.31
CA SER A 5 24.03 17.59 39.12
C SER A 5 23.23 18.90 38.98
N ARG A 6 23.58 19.72 37.99
CA ARG A 6 22.75 20.86 37.58
C ARG A 6 21.53 20.32 36.81
N GLY A 7 20.40 20.21 37.51
CA GLY A 7 19.11 20.06 36.89
C GLY A 7 18.80 21.30 36.05
N VAL A 8 18.60 21.10 34.74
CA VAL A 8 18.03 22.14 33.86
C VAL A 8 16.59 22.32 34.27
N LEU A 9 16.30 23.41 35.02
CA LEU A 9 14.93 23.85 35.25
C LEU A 9 14.36 24.40 33.96
N ILE A 10 13.55 23.59 33.29
CA ILE A 10 12.68 24.06 32.21
C ILE A 10 11.60 24.91 32.87
N ALA A 11 11.70 26.23 32.71
CA ALA A 11 10.71 27.16 33.23
C ALA A 11 9.35 26.86 32.58
N PRO A 12 8.23 26.84 33.34
CA PRO A 12 6.91 26.64 32.74
C PRO A 12 6.63 27.80 31.80
N VAL A 13 6.34 27.49 30.52
CA VAL A 13 5.87 28.46 29.53
C VAL A 13 4.61 29.11 30.08
N SER A 14 4.63 30.43 30.28
CA SER A 14 3.50 31.14 30.84
C SER A 14 2.30 31.06 29.90
N VAL A 15 1.09 30.92 30.41
CA VAL A 15 -0.17 30.81 29.66
C VAL A 15 -0.40 32.02 28.73
N GLN A 16 0.32 33.13 28.96
CA GLN A 16 0.25 34.38 28.21
C GLN A 16 1.02 34.35 26.85
N ASP A 17 1.90 33.36 26.66
CA ASP A 17 2.70 33.23 25.42
C ASP A 17 2.08 32.29 24.36
N ARG A 18 0.88 31.75 24.61
CA ARG A 18 0.19 30.91 23.63
C ARG A 18 -0.53 31.79 22.59
N PRO A 19 -0.31 31.57 21.30
CA PRO A 19 -1.05 32.29 20.27
C PRO A 19 -2.56 32.03 20.41
N SER A 20 -3.38 33.02 20.07
CA SER A 20 -4.84 32.82 20.04
C SER A 20 -5.21 31.80 18.95
N ILE A 21 -6.38 31.16 19.05
CA ILE A 21 -6.88 30.22 18.05
C ILE A 21 -6.85 30.87 16.66
N ASP A 22 -7.29 32.11 16.51
CA ASP A 22 -7.30 32.83 15.25
C ASP A 22 -5.88 33.04 14.69
N GLN A 23 -4.91 33.34 15.57
CA GLN A 23 -3.52 33.47 15.16
C GLN A 23 -2.94 32.13 14.69
N SER A 24 -3.26 31.05 15.39
CA SER A 24 -2.82 29.68 15.02
C SER A 24 -3.44 29.24 13.70
N LEU A 25 -4.73 29.49 13.47
CA LEU A 25 -5.41 29.22 12.21
C LEU A 25 -4.83 30.03 11.05
N SER A 26 -4.57 31.33 11.29
CA SER A 26 -3.94 32.17 10.27
C SER A 26 -2.55 31.67 9.89
N ALA A 27 -1.75 31.28 10.89
CA ALA A 27 -0.41 30.72 10.66
C ALA A 27 -0.47 29.38 9.90
N LEU A 28 -1.46 28.51 10.22
CA LEU A 28 -1.69 27.26 9.51
C LEU A 28 -2.01 27.52 8.02
N PHE A 29 -2.92 28.46 7.74
CA PHE A 29 -3.27 28.81 6.35
C PHE A 29 -2.09 29.45 5.58
N ASP A 30 -1.24 30.22 6.25
CA ASP A 30 -0.03 30.77 5.66
C ASP A 30 1.01 29.68 5.34
N ALA A 31 1.16 28.72 6.23
CA ALA A 31 2.02 27.57 6.03
C ALA A 31 1.52 26.72 4.83
N GLU A 32 0.21 26.45 4.76
CA GLU A 32 -0.39 25.69 3.67
C GLU A 32 -0.22 26.39 2.31
N ARG A 33 -0.41 27.70 2.25
CA ARG A 33 -0.11 28.47 1.02
C ARG A 33 1.36 28.38 0.62
N THR A 34 2.25 28.35 1.61
CA THR A 34 3.69 28.22 1.35
C THR A 34 4.01 26.82 0.83
N VAL A 35 3.43 25.76 1.42
CA VAL A 35 3.59 24.39 0.95
C VAL A 35 3.14 24.26 -0.50
N ARG A 36 1.93 24.72 -0.85
CA ARG A 36 1.41 24.68 -2.23
C ARG A 36 2.34 25.39 -3.22
N ARG A 37 2.80 26.59 -2.87
CA ARG A 37 3.71 27.35 -3.74
C ARG A 37 5.02 26.61 -3.99
N LEU A 38 5.62 26.02 -2.94
CA LEU A 38 6.86 25.26 -3.07
C LEU A 38 6.65 23.95 -3.86
N HIS A 39 5.51 23.28 -3.67
CA HIS A 39 5.11 22.13 -4.46
C HIS A 39 5.03 22.47 -5.94
N ASP A 40 4.29 23.53 -6.30
CA ASP A 40 4.18 24.02 -7.68
C ASP A 40 5.53 24.42 -8.28
N GLU A 41 6.44 24.98 -7.49
CA GLU A 41 7.81 25.34 -7.93
C GLU A 41 8.65 24.11 -8.22
N LEU A 42 8.51 23.03 -7.41
CA LEU A 42 9.19 21.75 -7.61
C LEU A 42 8.64 21.02 -8.83
N ALA A 43 7.31 20.95 -8.98
CA ALA A 43 6.65 20.28 -10.10
C ALA A 43 7.01 20.88 -11.48
N ARG A 44 7.50 22.13 -11.52
CA ARG A 44 7.98 22.79 -12.75
C ARG A 44 9.45 22.50 -13.08
N GLN A 45 10.16 21.79 -12.22
CA GLN A 45 11.56 21.41 -12.49
C GLN A 45 11.64 20.36 -13.61
N PRO A 46 12.78 20.20 -14.27
CA PRO A 46 12.98 19.11 -15.22
C PRO A 46 12.75 17.75 -14.54
N GLU A 47 11.86 16.93 -15.11
CA GLU A 47 11.40 15.68 -14.49
C GLU A 47 12.53 14.74 -14.07
N ASP A 48 13.53 14.52 -14.94
CA ASP A 48 14.68 13.65 -14.62
C ASP A 48 15.47 14.15 -13.40
N ALA A 49 15.68 15.47 -13.29
CA ALA A 49 16.40 16.06 -12.18
C ALA A 49 15.59 16.03 -10.89
N LEU A 50 14.28 16.28 -10.99
CA LEU A 50 13.37 16.19 -9.85
C LEU A 50 13.29 14.74 -9.36
N LEU A 51 13.05 13.76 -10.23
CA LEU A 51 12.99 12.34 -9.88
C LEU A 51 14.27 11.85 -9.20
N ALA A 52 15.45 12.25 -9.72
CA ALA A 52 16.71 11.90 -9.08
C ALA A 52 16.82 12.43 -7.65
N THR A 53 16.42 13.72 -7.45
CA THR A 53 16.41 14.36 -6.13
C THR A 53 15.41 13.71 -5.19
N LEU A 54 14.20 13.37 -5.68
CA LEU A 54 13.17 12.68 -4.89
C LEU A 54 13.65 11.29 -4.45
N ASN A 55 14.34 10.54 -5.30
CA ASN A 55 14.90 9.23 -4.95
C ASN A 55 15.96 9.34 -3.83
N GLU A 56 16.81 10.36 -3.86
CA GLU A 56 17.75 10.63 -2.77
C GLU A 56 17.03 10.98 -1.47
N ALA A 57 15.95 11.78 -1.56
CA ALA A 57 15.11 12.16 -0.43
C ALA A 57 14.34 10.97 0.16
N ILE A 58 13.79 10.06 -0.67
CA ILE A 58 13.17 8.80 -0.22
C ILE A 58 14.20 7.97 0.56
N ALA A 59 15.38 7.75 -0.02
CA ALA A 59 16.42 6.99 0.63
C ALA A 59 16.90 7.62 1.96
N ALA A 60 16.82 8.94 2.10
CA ALA A 60 17.11 9.64 3.35
C ALA A 60 15.97 9.46 4.37
N ALA A 61 14.72 9.64 3.94
CA ALA A 61 13.53 9.50 4.79
C ALA A 61 13.35 8.08 5.34
N LEU A 62 13.62 7.04 4.53
CA LEU A 62 13.59 5.65 4.99
C LEU A 62 14.67 5.30 6.03
N ARG A 63 15.65 6.18 6.26
CA ARG A 63 16.67 6.04 7.32
C ARG A 63 16.47 7.00 8.48
N GLU A 64 15.45 7.86 8.39
CA GLU A 64 15.12 8.79 9.48
C GLU A 64 14.61 8.01 10.69
N SER A 65 15.09 8.38 11.87
CA SER A 65 14.70 7.73 13.14
C SER A 65 13.43 8.32 13.75
N ASP A 66 13.04 9.50 13.33
CA ASP A 66 11.78 10.14 13.68
C ASP A 66 10.73 9.72 12.64
N GLU A 67 9.84 8.80 13.04
CA GLU A 67 8.82 8.23 12.17
C GLU A 67 7.82 9.27 11.67
N ASP A 68 7.48 10.27 12.48
CA ASP A 68 6.57 11.36 12.09
C ASP A 68 7.22 12.24 11.01
N GLU A 69 8.49 12.59 11.18
CA GLU A 69 9.24 13.36 10.19
C GLU A 69 9.46 12.55 8.91
N ALA A 70 9.76 11.26 9.01
CA ALA A 70 9.87 10.36 7.87
C ALA A 70 8.54 10.30 7.09
N GLY A 71 7.44 10.08 7.79
CA GLY A 71 6.08 10.02 7.23
C GLY A 71 5.72 11.30 6.49
N LEU A 72 5.90 12.47 7.13
CA LEU A 72 5.64 13.76 6.52
C LEU A 72 6.42 13.97 5.20
N ARG A 73 7.71 13.62 5.19
CA ARG A 73 8.55 13.73 3.98
C ARG A 73 8.05 12.81 2.88
N LEU A 74 7.79 11.53 3.19
CA LEU A 74 7.40 10.52 2.22
C LEU A 74 6.01 10.81 1.62
N VAL A 75 5.05 11.28 2.40
CA VAL A 75 3.74 11.73 1.91
C VAL A 75 3.89 12.87 0.90
N ARG A 76 4.72 13.88 1.20
CA ARG A 76 4.96 14.99 0.27
C ARG A 76 5.71 14.57 -0.99
N ILE A 77 6.66 13.65 -0.88
CA ILE A 77 7.37 13.09 -2.02
C ILE A 77 6.42 12.29 -2.91
N SER A 78 5.55 11.45 -2.34
CA SER A 78 4.56 10.69 -3.09
C SER A 78 3.60 11.58 -3.87
N SER A 79 3.16 12.70 -3.27
CA SER A 79 2.34 13.70 -3.97
C SER A 79 3.05 14.30 -5.19
N LEU A 80 4.34 14.60 -5.08
CA LEU A 80 5.14 15.10 -6.22
C LEU A 80 5.35 14.03 -7.29
N LEU A 81 5.61 12.78 -6.87
CA LEU A 81 5.78 11.65 -7.79
C LEU A 81 4.52 11.41 -8.63
N GLY A 82 3.33 11.59 -8.05
CA GLY A 82 2.05 11.43 -8.76
C GLY A 82 1.87 12.41 -9.93
N GLU A 83 2.59 13.54 -9.94
CA GLU A 83 2.55 14.54 -11.03
C GLU A 83 3.58 14.29 -12.13
N LEU A 84 4.50 13.32 -11.92
CA LEU A 84 5.54 12.99 -12.88
C LEU A 84 5.14 11.81 -13.78
N GLU A 85 5.84 11.70 -14.90
CA GLU A 85 5.68 10.59 -15.83
C GLU A 85 6.93 9.70 -15.85
N GLY A 86 6.74 8.46 -16.30
CA GLY A 86 7.84 7.54 -16.57
C GLY A 86 8.01 6.40 -15.56
N ALA A 87 8.62 5.33 -16.03
CA ALA A 87 8.76 4.07 -15.29
C ALA A 87 9.47 4.20 -13.93
N GLY A 88 10.36 5.18 -13.79
CA GLY A 88 11.06 5.45 -12.53
C GLY A 88 10.15 5.94 -11.42
N VAL A 89 9.04 6.61 -11.75
CA VAL A 89 8.05 7.10 -10.77
C VAL A 89 7.42 5.94 -10.02
N VAL A 90 6.99 4.89 -10.74
CA VAL A 90 6.40 3.69 -10.13
C VAL A 90 7.39 2.99 -9.21
N ASP A 91 8.65 2.84 -9.63
CA ASP A 91 9.69 2.24 -8.80
C ASP A 91 9.93 3.04 -7.51
N SER A 92 9.89 4.38 -7.60
CA SER A 92 10.06 5.29 -6.45
C SER A 92 8.88 5.19 -5.48
N LEU A 93 7.63 5.14 -5.96
CA LEU A 93 6.45 4.95 -5.12
C LEU A 93 6.47 3.58 -4.41
N ILE A 94 6.87 2.52 -5.12
CA ILE A 94 7.06 1.19 -4.50
C ILE A 94 8.16 1.24 -3.43
N ASP A 95 9.20 2.06 -3.60
CA ASP A 95 10.21 2.24 -2.55
C ASP A 95 9.65 2.98 -1.32
N VAL A 96 8.68 3.89 -1.48
CA VAL A 96 7.97 4.53 -0.35
C VAL A 96 7.14 3.51 0.43
N LEU A 97 6.52 2.51 -0.23
CA LEU A 97 5.78 1.44 0.46
C LEU A 97 6.65 0.61 1.42
N ARG A 98 7.98 0.76 1.37
CA ARG A 98 8.90 0.12 2.34
C ARG A 98 9.00 0.87 3.67
N SER A 99 8.30 1.98 3.82
CA SER A 99 8.28 2.77 5.06
C SER A 99 7.56 2.03 6.18
N GLU A 100 8.06 2.16 7.41
CA GLU A 100 7.35 1.71 8.62
C GLU A 100 6.13 2.62 8.93
N ASN A 101 6.12 3.86 8.43
CA ASN A 101 5.03 4.80 8.67
C ASN A 101 3.79 4.44 7.81
N PRO A 102 2.64 4.11 8.45
CA PRO A 102 1.45 3.66 7.73
C PRO A 102 0.81 4.75 6.86
N GLU A 103 0.88 6.04 7.27
CA GLU A 103 0.34 7.15 6.48
C GLU A 103 1.12 7.31 5.16
N ALA A 104 2.44 7.15 5.21
CA ALA A 104 3.28 7.20 4.01
C ALA A 104 2.97 6.03 3.06
N ARG A 105 2.77 4.81 3.57
CA ARG A 105 2.38 3.65 2.74
C ARG A 105 1.00 3.85 2.11
N SER A 106 0.01 4.24 2.91
CA SER A 106 -1.35 4.50 2.42
C SER A 106 -1.35 5.54 1.30
N HIS A 107 -0.70 6.67 1.51
CA HIS A 107 -0.66 7.74 0.51
C HIS A 107 0.10 7.32 -0.78
N ALA A 108 1.21 6.58 -0.65
CA ALA A 108 1.91 6.04 -1.82
C ALA A 108 1.06 5.02 -2.58
N GLY A 109 0.29 4.19 -1.87
CA GLY A 109 -0.69 3.25 -2.43
C GLY A 109 -1.77 3.97 -3.23
N GLU A 110 -2.40 5.00 -2.67
CA GLU A 110 -3.41 5.82 -3.34
C GLU A 110 -2.87 6.47 -4.63
N VAL A 111 -1.62 6.97 -4.59
CA VAL A 111 -0.97 7.54 -5.78
C VAL A 111 -0.71 6.46 -6.83
N LEU A 112 -0.22 5.28 -6.44
CA LEU A 112 -0.01 4.15 -7.36
C LEU A 112 -1.31 3.67 -7.99
N GLU A 113 -2.39 3.58 -7.22
CA GLU A 113 -3.73 3.25 -7.70
C GLU A 113 -4.19 4.28 -8.75
N GLY A 114 -4.12 5.58 -8.43
CA GLY A 114 -4.43 6.64 -9.37
C GLY A 114 -3.63 6.55 -10.68
N LEU A 115 -2.32 6.29 -10.60
CA LEU A 115 -1.49 6.08 -11.77
C LEU A 115 -1.89 4.83 -12.57
N ALA A 116 -2.35 3.78 -11.90
CA ALA A 116 -2.73 2.54 -12.56
C ALA A 116 -4.04 2.67 -13.35
N PHE A 117 -4.98 3.52 -12.93
CA PHE A 117 -6.18 3.85 -13.72
C PHE A 117 -5.81 4.45 -15.08
N ASP A 118 -4.83 5.32 -15.12
CA ASP A 118 -4.43 6.02 -16.36
C ASP A 118 -3.35 5.27 -17.15
N ARG A 119 -2.43 4.59 -16.44
CA ARG A 119 -1.18 4.04 -16.99
C ARG A 119 -0.91 2.60 -16.51
N PHE A 120 -1.93 1.73 -16.50
CA PHE A 120 -1.83 0.36 -15.98
C PHE A 120 -0.59 -0.41 -16.46
N LYS A 121 -0.27 -0.34 -17.76
CA LYS A 121 0.89 -1.06 -18.31
C LYS A 121 2.23 -0.61 -17.72
N GLU A 122 2.32 0.64 -17.31
CA GLU A 122 3.50 1.18 -16.68
C GLU A 122 3.62 0.69 -15.23
N VAL A 123 2.52 0.75 -14.47
CA VAL A 123 2.45 0.23 -13.11
C VAL A 123 2.71 -1.28 -13.09
N ALA A 124 2.07 -2.06 -13.99
CA ALA A 124 2.29 -3.50 -14.09
C ALA A 124 3.78 -3.85 -14.30
N ARG A 125 4.47 -3.13 -15.18
CA ARG A 125 5.92 -3.33 -15.39
C ARG A 125 6.75 -2.93 -14.16
N GLY A 126 6.32 -1.91 -13.41
CA GLY A 126 6.95 -1.51 -12.14
C GLY A 126 6.83 -2.61 -11.10
N VAL A 127 5.63 -3.17 -10.94
CA VAL A 127 5.37 -4.32 -10.06
C VAL A 127 6.20 -5.54 -10.46
N GLU A 128 6.26 -5.88 -11.76
CA GLU A 128 7.10 -6.97 -12.25
C GLU A 128 8.61 -6.76 -11.97
N ARG A 129 9.07 -5.51 -11.97
CA ARG A 129 10.44 -5.18 -11.55
C ARG A 129 10.61 -5.30 -10.04
N ALA A 130 9.63 -4.83 -9.27
CA ALA A 130 9.62 -4.92 -7.82
C ALA A 130 9.72 -6.36 -7.33
N LEU A 131 8.94 -7.29 -7.89
CA LEU A 131 9.00 -8.73 -7.59
C LEU A 131 10.38 -9.37 -7.80
N LYS A 132 11.20 -8.80 -8.69
CA LYS A 132 12.58 -9.28 -8.95
C LYS A 132 13.63 -8.58 -8.10
N ARG A 133 13.34 -7.36 -7.64
CA ARG A 133 14.29 -6.47 -6.99
C ARG A 133 14.19 -6.49 -5.47
N LEU A 134 12.96 -6.57 -4.96
CA LEU A 134 12.72 -6.49 -3.53
C LEU A 134 13.13 -7.79 -2.84
N PRO A 135 13.82 -7.71 -1.68
CA PRO A 135 14.13 -8.90 -0.89
C PRO A 135 12.87 -9.47 -0.22
N VAL A 136 12.90 -10.75 0.12
CA VAL A 136 11.93 -11.37 1.03
C VAL A 136 11.91 -10.60 2.35
N GLY A 137 10.73 -10.37 2.91
CA GLY A 137 10.51 -9.56 4.11
C GLY A 137 10.41 -8.06 3.82
N SER A 138 10.34 -7.64 2.54
CA SER A 138 10.09 -6.23 2.22
C SER A 138 8.63 -5.85 2.49
N PRO A 139 8.35 -4.83 3.34
CA PRO A 139 6.97 -4.41 3.64
C PRO A 139 6.15 -4.00 2.42
N ALA A 140 6.80 -3.59 1.33
CA ALA A 140 6.12 -3.24 0.08
C ALA A 140 5.49 -4.44 -0.66
N LEU A 141 6.01 -5.66 -0.43
CA LEU A 141 5.56 -6.84 -1.19
C LEU A 141 4.11 -7.23 -0.91
N PRO A 142 3.65 -7.35 0.36
CA PRO A 142 2.26 -7.67 0.66
C PRO A 142 1.27 -6.52 0.36
N GLU A 143 1.73 -5.27 0.30
CA GLU A 143 0.86 -4.12 -0.01
C GLU A 143 0.44 -4.09 -1.49
N LEU A 144 1.31 -4.53 -2.40
CA LEU A 144 1.07 -4.42 -3.84
C LEU A 144 -0.16 -5.20 -4.35
N PRO A 145 -0.46 -6.43 -3.93
CA PRO A 145 -1.67 -7.14 -4.33
C PRO A 145 -2.95 -6.37 -3.98
N TYR A 146 -3.04 -5.76 -2.79
CA TYR A 146 -4.20 -4.99 -2.35
C TYR A 146 -4.40 -3.70 -3.16
N ILE A 147 -3.32 -3.02 -3.54
CA ILE A 147 -3.39 -1.86 -4.44
C ILE A 147 -3.89 -2.28 -5.82
N LEU A 148 -3.45 -3.44 -6.32
CA LEU A 148 -3.82 -3.92 -7.64
C LEU A 148 -5.29 -4.37 -7.74
N VAL A 149 -5.87 -4.89 -6.66
CA VAL A 149 -7.24 -5.41 -6.66
C VAL A 149 -8.28 -4.33 -6.95
N GLU A 150 -8.02 -3.08 -6.58
CA GLU A 150 -8.91 -1.95 -6.80
C GLU A 150 -8.97 -1.49 -8.28
N ILE A 151 -8.13 -2.06 -9.14
CA ILE A 151 -7.97 -1.60 -10.53
C ILE A 151 -8.79 -2.48 -11.48
N PRO A 152 -9.81 -1.94 -12.18
CA PRO A 152 -10.70 -2.72 -13.03
C PRO A 152 -10.10 -3.03 -14.42
N GLU A 153 -8.89 -3.61 -14.45
CA GLU A 153 -8.17 -3.94 -15.69
C GLU A 153 -8.07 -5.47 -15.88
N PRO A 154 -8.34 -5.99 -17.08
CA PRO A 154 -8.35 -7.44 -17.35
C PRO A 154 -7.03 -8.17 -17.06
N GLY A 155 -5.94 -7.42 -16.93
CA GLY A 155 -4.60 -7.96 -16.65
C GLY A 155 -4.29 -8.13 -15.17
N VAL A 156 -5.13 -7.63 -14.26
CA VAL A 156 -4.89 -7.60 -12.82
C VAL A 156 -4.74 -8.99 -12.24
N THR A 157 -5.68 -9.90 -12.50
CA THR A 157 -5.61 -11.30 -12.03
C THR A 157 -4.27 -11.95 -12.37
N LYS A 158 -3.82 -11.78 -13.62
CA LYS A 158 -2.55 -12.35 -14.06
C LYS A 158 -1.34 -11.70 -13.37
N LEU A 159 -1.41 -10.40 -13.10
CA LEU A 159 -0.34 -9.67 -12.42
C LEU A 159 -0.24 -10.09 -10.95
N ILE A 160 -1.36 -10.13 -10.23
CA ILE A 160 -1.43 -10.63 -8.85
C ILE A 160 -0.95 -12.08 -8.79
N GLY A 161 -1.35 -12.94 -9.72
CA GLY A 161 -0.90 -14.32 -9.81
C GLY A 161 0.62 -14.52 -9.94
N GLN A 162 1.40 -13.48 -10.29
CA GLN A 162 2.86 -13.57 -10.28
C GLN A 162 3.44 -13.63 -8.86
N PHE A 163 2.76 -13.03 -7.87
CA PHE A 163 3.15 -13.06 -6.46
C PHE A 163 3.09 -14.46 -5.86
N LEU A 164 2.19 -15.33 -6.34
CA LEU A 164 2.05 -16.71 -5.86
C LEU A 164 3.33 -17.55 -5.99
N ARG A 165 4.27 -17.11 -6.82
CA ARG A 165 5.58 -17.76 -7.03
C ARG A 165 6.71 -17.07 -6.27
N HIS A 166 6.42 -16.02 -5.53
CA HIS A 166 7.43 -15.30 -4.78
C HIS A 166 7.89 -16.09 -3.56
N GLY A 167 9.13 -15.84 -3.11
CA GLY A 167 9.69 -16.50 -1.93
C GLY A 167 9.16 -15.95 -0.60
N ASP A 168 8.50 -14.81 -0.62
CA ASP A 168 7.92 -14.12 0.53
C ASP A 168 6.53 -14.69 0.83
N ALA A 169 6.32 -15.21 2.04
CA ALA A 169 5.06 -15.83 2.42
C ALA A 169 3.93 -14.80 2.56
N ASP A 170 4.22 -13.63 3.16
CA ASP A 170 3.23 -12.56 3.34
C ASP A 170 2.74 -12.01 2.00
N ALA A 171 3.64 -11.86 1.03
CA ALA A 171 3.27 -11.47 -0.33
C ALA A 171 2.40 -12.51 -1.05
N VAL A 172 2.63 -13.81 -0.78
CA VAL A 172 1.82 -14.89 -1.34
C VAL A 172 0.44 -14.91 -0.70
N ALA A 173 0.36 -14.79 0.63
CA ALA A 173 -0.91 -14.69 1.35
C ALA A 173 -1.75 -13.51 0.86
N ALA A 174 -1.17 -12.31 0.80
CA ALA A 174 -1.83 -11.12 0.26
C ALA A 174 -2.31 -11.31 -1.19
N ALA A 175 -1.56 -12.05 -2.02
CA ALA A 175 -1.97 -12.35 -3.38
C ALA A 175 -3.13 -13.34 -3.45
N ILE A 176 -3.18 -14.34 -2.57
CA ILE A 176 -4.31 -15.27 -2.47
C ILE A 176 -5.58 -14.49 -2.11
N GLU A 177 -5.54 -13.68 -1.05
CA GLU A 177 -6.68 -12.86 -0.62
C GLU A 177 -7.15 -11.89 -1.72
N ALA A 178 -6.21 -11.19 -2.35
CA ALA A 178 -6.51 -10.28 -3.46
C ALA A 178 -7.14 -11.00 -4.66
N LEU A 179 -6.71 -12.22 -4.99
CA LEU A 179 -7.31 -13.02 -6.07
C LEU A 179 -8.74 -13.49 -5.73
N VAL A 180 -9.01 -13.80 -4.46
CA VAL A 180 -10.37 -14.09 -3.98
C VAL A 180 -11.25 -12.85 -4.12
N GLN A 181 -10.75 -11.68 -3.73
CA GLN A 181 -11.49 -10.42 -3.83
C GLN A 181 -11.79 -10.04 -5.30
N VAL A 182 -10.86 -10.29 -6.23
CA VAL A 182 -11.10 -10.09 -7.68
C VAL A 182 -12.23 -11.00 -8.18
N GLY A 183 -12.40 -12.20 -7.61
CA GLY A 183 -13.45 -13.14 -7.96
C GLY A 183 -13.34 -13.72 -9.37
N ASP A 184 -12.18 -13.67 -10.01
CA ASP A 184 -11.96 -14.26 -11.32
C ASP A 184 -11.81 -15.79 -11.21
N PRO A 185 -12.69 -16.62 -11.83
CA PRO A 185 -12.58 -18.09 -11.79
C PRO A 185 -11.22 -18.64 -12.24
N ALA A 186 -10.47 -17.88 -13.06
CA ALA A 186 -9.13 -18.25 -13.44
C ALA A 186 -8.14 -18.27 -12.25
N ALA A 187 -8.43 -17.56 -11.16
CA ALA A 187 -7.60 -17.51 -9.96
C ALA A 187 -7.47 -18.89 -9.31
N ALA A 188 -8.55 -19.70 -9.27
CA ALA A 188 -8.54 -21.03 -8.66
C ALA A 188 -7.40 -21.90 -9.22
N ARG A 189 -7.21 -21.91 -10.55
CA ARG A 189 -6.13 -22.68 -11.20
C ARG A 189 -4.73 -22.16 -10.86
N MET A 190 -4.61 -20.90 -10.48
CA MET A 190 -3.34 -20.30 -10.06
C MET A 190 -3.01 -20.63 -8.61
N ILE A 191 -4.02 -20.75 -7.76
CA ILE A 191 -3.91 -21.02 -6.31
C ILE A 191 -3.73 -22.53 -6.04
N GLU A 192 -4.39 -23.40 -6.83
CA GLU A 192 -4.38 -24.87 -6.65
C GLU A 192 -2.98 -25.47 -6.37
N PRO A 193 -1.88 -25.03 -7.04
CA PRO A 193 -0.55 -25.58 -6.74
C PRO A 193 0.02 -25.26 -5.37
N LEU A 194 -0.65 -24.40 -4.56
CA LEU A 194 -0.17 -23.94 -3.26
C LEU A 194 -0.76 -24.73 -2.07
N VAL A 195 -1.70 -25.67 -2.30
CA VAL A 195 -2.37 -26.43 -1.22
C VAL A 195 -1.43 -27.24 -0.34
N ASP A 196 -0.25 -27.60 -0.84
CA ASP A 196 0.79 -28.30 -0.09
C ASP A 196 1.91 -27.36 0.43
N ASP A 197 1.74 -26.04 0.34
CA ASP A 197 2.77 -25.07 0.73
C ASP A 197 2.79 -24.87 2.26
N MET A 198 3.88 -25.29 2.89
CA MET A 198 4.05 -25.29 4.35
C MET A 198 4.66 -23.99 4.91
N ARG A 199 4.86 -22.97 4.09
CA ARG A 199 5.27 -21.65 4.61
C ARG A 199 4.16 -21.06 5.43
N THR A 200 4.50 -20.40 6.55
CA THR A 200 3.54 -19.84 7.50
C THR A 200 3.53 -18.33 7.43
N VAL A 201 2.39 -17.74 7.75
CA VAL A 201 2.16 -16.31 7.95
C VAL A 201 1.45 -16.10 9.28
N GLU A 202 1.71 -14.97 9.92
CA GLU A 202 0.98 -14.53 11.12
C GLU A 202 -0.16 -13.62 10.68
N LEU A 203 -1.40 -13.98 10.99
CA LEU A 203 -2.56 -13.14 10.78
C LEU A 203 -3.01 -12.55 12.12
N ASP A 204 -3.11 -11.23 12.18
CA ASP A 204 -3.67 -10.54 13.33
C ASP A 204 -5.19 -10.75 13.35
N GLU A 205 -5.71 -11.40 14.40
CA GLU A 205 -7.16 -11.49 14.60
C GLU A 205 -7.68 -10.13 15.09
N ASP A 206 -8.60 -9.53 14.33
CA ASP A 206 -9.28 -8.28 14.70
C ASP A 206 -9.89 -8.39 16.10
N GLY A 207 -9.28 -7.69 17.07
CA GLY A 207 -9.79 -7.54 18.43
C GLY A 207 -9.40 -8.61 19.45
N SER A 208 -8.53 -9.55 19.12
CA SER A 208 -7.92 -10.49 20.07
C SER A 208 -6.44 -10.15 20.34
N GLU A 209 -5.93 -10.47 21.54
CA GLU A 209 -4.50 -10.36 21.87
C GLU A 209 -3.67 -11.53 21.30
N GLY A 210 -4.14 -12.19 20.23
CA GLY A 210 -3.51 -13.35 19.61
C GLY A 210 -3.35 -13.20 18.12
N SER A 211 -2.17 -13.57 17.58
CA SER A 211 -2.00 -13.86 16.17
C SER A 211 -2.24 -15.34 15.93
N THR A 212 -2.92 -15.67 14.83
CA THR A 212 -3.06 -17.06 14.39
C THR A 212 -2.03 -17.32 13.29
N GLU A 213 -1.22 -18.36 13.48
CA GLU A 213 -0.27 -18.80 12.47
C GLU A 213 -0.99 -19.78 11.52
N LEU A 214 -1.06 -19.42 10.23
CA LEU A 214 -1.63 -20.26 9.18
C LEU A 214 -0.58 -20.58 8.12
N THR A 215 -0.70 -21.75 7.51
CA THR A 215 0.11 -22.09 6.34
C THR A 215 -0.47 -21.47 5.06
N ILE A 216 0.38 -21.24 4.08
CA ILE A 216 -0.07 -20.82 2.74
C ILE A 216 -1.01 -21.89 2.14
N GLY A 217 -0.79 -23.19 2.45
CA GLY A 217 -1.65 -24.28 2.03
C GLY A 217 -3.08 -24.14 2.58
N GLU A 218 -3.23 -23.85 3.88
CA GLU A 218 -4.55 -23.62 4.51
C GLU A 218 -5.27 -22.42 3.89
N LEU A 219 -4.56 -21.32 3.64
CA LEU A 219 -5.11 -20.14 2.93
C LEU A 219 -5.52 -20.47 1.50
N ALA A 220 -4.75 -21.31 0.81
CA ALA A 220 -5.07 -21.74 -0.55
C ALA A 220 -6.32 -22.65 -0.58
N GLU A 221 -6.48 -23.58 0.38
CA GLU A 221 -7.68 -24.41 0.48
C GLU A 221 -8.93 -23.57 0.73
N GLU A 222 -8.89 -22.62 1.67
CA GLU A 222 -10.00 -21.71 1.95
C GLU A 222 -10.35 -20.86 0.73
N ALA A 223 -9.35 -20.31 0.04
CA ALA A 223 -9.54 -19.52 -1.16
C ALA A 223 -10.21 -20.33 -2.29
N LEU A 224 -9.83 -21.61 -2.46
CA LEU A 224 -10.43 -22.49 -3.45
C LEU A 224 -11.90 -22.83 -3.12
N GLU A 225 -12.24 -23.01 -1.84
CA GLU A 225 -13.64 -23.21 -1.40
C GLU A 225 -14.49 -21.97 -1.74
N ILE A 226 -14.00 -20.76 -1.47
CA ILE A 226 -14.71 -19.51 -1.78
C ILE A 226 -14.92 -19.36 -3.29
N LEU A 227 -13.86 -19.57 -4.08
CA LEU A 227 -13.93 -19.41 -5.54
C LEU A 227 -14.77 -20.49 -6.23
N SER A 228 -14.92 -21.70 -5.63
CA SER A 228 -15.78 -22.75 -6.17
C SER A 228 -17.26 -22.64 -5.75
N GLY A 229 -17.53 -22.06 -4.56
CA GLY A 229 -18.89 -21.90 -4.05
C GLY A 229 -19.73 -20.86 -4.80
N GLY A 230 -19.09 -19.97 -5.59
CA GLY A 230 -19.79 -19.00 -6.43
C GLY A 230 -20.39 -19.59 -7.73
N GLU A 231 -20.05 -20.82 -8.10
CA GLU A 231 -20.59 -21.47 -9.33
C GLU A 231 -21.97 -22.12 -9.11
N ASP A 232 -22.37 -22.40 -7.84
CA ASP A 232 -23.65 -23.11 -7.54
C ASP A 232 -24.89 -22.21 -7.52
N ASP A 233 -24.76 -20.88 -7.49
CA ASP A 233 -25.90 -19.95 -7.39
C ASP A 233 -26.45 -19.48 -8.76
N GLU A 234 -25.81 -19.80 -9.89
CA GLU A 234 -26.29 -19.39 -11.24
C GLU A 234 -27.23 -20.40 -11.94
N ASP A 235 -27.43 -21.61 -11.38
CA ASP A 235 -28.26 -22.67 -11.99
C ASP A 235 -29.70 -22.75 -11.41
N GLU A 236 -30.27 -21.75 -10.74
CA GLU A 236 -31.72 -21.71 -10.50
C GLU A 236 -32.50 -21.43 -11.79
N GLU A 237 -32.89 -22.53 -12.47
CA GLU A 237 -33.82 -22.57 -13.61
C GLU A 237 -35.09 -21.72 -13.35
N PRO A 238 -35.52 -20.86 -14.27
CA PRO A 238 -36.75 -20.13 -14.11
C PRO A 238 -37.94 -21.10 -14.13
N ALA A 239 -38.67 -21.16 -13.02
CA ALA A 239 -39.86 -21.98 -12.82
C ALA A 239 -40.80 -21.91 -14.03
N LYS A 240 -40.99 -23.06 -14.69
CA LYS A 240 -41.98 -23.28 -15.76
C LYS A 240 -43.36 -22.83 -15.36
N GLY A 241 -43.90 -21.90 -16.11
CA GLY A 241 -45.20 -21.32 -15.94
C GLY A 241 -46.32 -22.38 -15.82
N ARG A 242 -47.08 -22.31 -14.75
CA ARG A 242 -48.37 -22.97 -14.61
C ARG A 242 -49.35 -22.27 -15.52
N SER A 243 -49.73 -22.96 -16.63
CA SER A 243 -50.92 -22.64 -17.42
C SER A 243 -52.17 -22.87 -16.59
N LEU A 244 -52.98 -21.83 -16.47
CA LEU A 244 -54.35 -21.93 -15.94
C LEU A 244 -55.25 -22.58 -16.98
N PRO A 245 -56.15 -23.52 -16.62
CA PRO A 245 -57.22 -24.00 -17.52
C PRO A 245 -58.38 -23.03 -17.51
N SER A 246 -59.04 -22.98 -18.66
CA SER A 246 -60.22 -22.19 -19.06
C SER A 246 -61.45 -22.41 -18.16
#